data_5374303213ccd015baac9efd36ad4a7d
#
_entry.id   5374303213ccd015baac9efd36ad4a7d
#
_cell.length_a   1.000
_cell.length_b   1.000
_cell.length_c   1.000
_cell.angle_alpha   90.00
_cell.angle_beta   90.00
_cell.angle_gamma   90.00
#
_symmetry.space_group_name_H-M   'P 1'
#
loop_
_entity.id
_entity.type
_entity.pdbx_description
1 polymer ?
#
loop_
_entity_poly.entity_id
_entity_poly.type
_entity_poly.pdbx_seq_one_letter_code
_entity_poly.pdbx_strand_id
1 'polypeptide(L)'
;MYEEPLLLLRQEVQEPGIYSAIIEAIAGGATRSNEISTKIDEEPAKCLKYIKILCELGILYKEVPFGEKQTSRKTIYGISDFMFRFWYRYVFTNRSLIETGAQDAILKKRIQPTYSDYMGLVFEKICSDYLMLQNIRGNLPILFTKIGRWWGSDSASHSQAEIDIVANEGKDYLICECKWRNEKLDLSVLKGLKEKADAFMKKRNNTWYVLFSKSGFTDAVTNEAQNDDHIILVDLHDIINLK
;
A
#
# COMPACT_ATOMS: atom_id res chain seq x y z
N MET A 1 23.98 -4.47 11.25
CA MET A 1 22.66 -3.84 11.07
C MET A 1 22.67 -2.66 10.06
N TYR A 2 23.69 -1.83 10.04
CA TYR A 2 23.76 -0.63 9.18
C TYR A 2 23.96 -0.93 7.68
N GLU A 3 24.65 -2.00 7.31
CA GLU A 3 24.90 -2.42 5.93
C GLU A 3 24.20 -3.71 5.53
N GLU A 4 23.40 -4.28 6.40
CA GLU A 4 22.80 -5.60 6.25
C GLU A 4 21.97 -5.76 4.95
N PRO A 5 21.13 -4.78 4.54
CA PRO A 5 20.40 -4.89 3.27
C PRO A 5 21.31 -4.94 2.04
N LEU A 6 22.44 -4.21 2.04
CA LEU A 6 23.40 -4.26 0.95
C LEU A 6 24.21 -5.56 0.95
N LEU A 7 24.53 -6.10 2.12
CA LEU A 7 25.24 -7.37 2.24
C LEU A 7 24.37 -8.53 1.73
N LEU A 8 23.09 -8.56 2.13
CA LEU A 8 22.13 -9.54 1.63
C LEU A 8 22.01 -9.48 0.10
N LEU A 9 21.86 -8.27 -0.45
CA LEU A 9 21.76 -8.08 -1.88
C LEU A 9 23.03 -8.56 -2.61
N ARG A 10 24.24 -8.28 -2.07
CA ARG A 10 25.53 -8.71 -2.66
C ARG A 10 25.71 -10.23 -2.66
N GLN A 11 25.09 -10.95 -1.77
CA GLN A 11 25.13 -12.42 -1.73
C GLN A 11 24.25 -13.05 -2.81
N GLU A 12 23.19 -12.37 -3.22
CA GLU A 12 22.15 -12.91 -4.12
C GLU A 12 22.36 -12.52 -5.60
N VAL A 13 23.09 -11.42 -5.89
CA VAL A 13 23.19 -10.89 -7.26
C VAL A 13 24.60 -10.48 -7.67
N GLN A 14 24.90 -10.60 -8.99
CA GLN A 14 26.23 -10.30 -9.55
C GLN A 14 26.52 -8.80 -9.70
N GLU A 15 25.50 -7.97 -9.93
CA GLU A 15 25.62 -6.52 -10.15
C GLU A 15 24.85 -5.72 -9.09
N PRO A 16 25.25 -5.79 -7.81
CA PRO A 16 24.45 -5.24 -6.70
C PRO A 16 24.19 -3.74 -6.81
N GLY A 17 25.00 -2.99 -7.53
CA GLY A 17 24.80 -1.55 -7.75
C GLY A 17 23.50 -1.21 -8.46
N ILE A 18 23.19 -1.91 -9.58
CA ILE A 18 21.96 -1.67 -10.35
C ILE A 18 20.73 -2.10 -9.55
N TYR A 19 20.80 -3.25 -8.90
CA TYR A 19 19.69 -3.72 -8.04
C TYR A 19 19.42 -2.76 -6.88
N SER A 20 20.48 -2.24 -6.25
CA SER A 20 20.35 -1.23 -5.19
C SER A 20 19.71 0.07 -5.71
N ALA A 21 20.11 0.54 -6.90
CA ALA A 21 19.54 1.73 -7.53
C ALA A 21 18.04 1.55 -7.85
N ILE A 22 17.62 0.36 -8.30
CA ILE A 22 16.20 0.04 -8.53
C ILE A 22 15.41 0.10 -7.22
N ILE A 23 15.93 -0.54 -6.16
CA ILE A 23 15.25 -0.54 -4.85
C ILE A 23 15.17 0.89 -4.28
N GLU A 24 16.23 1.68 -4.41
CA GLU A 24 16.27 3.09 -4.01
C GLU A 24 15.24 3.92 -4.79
N ALA A 25 15.14 3.73 -6.11
CA ALA A 25 14.17 4.42 -6.95
C ALA A 25 12.73 4.12 -6.50
N ILE A 26 12.43 2.85 -6.17
CA ILE A 26 11.11 2.42 -5.68
C ILE A 26 10.85 2.95 -4.26
N ALA A 27 11.83 2.90 -3.36
CA ALA A 27 11.73 3.48 -2.03
C ALA A 27 11.46 4.99 -2.05
N GLY A 28 11.99 5.66 -3.08
CA GLY A 28 11.76 7.07 -3.38
C GLY A 28 10.47 7.38 -4.16
N GLY A 29 9.59 6.38 -4.37
CA GLY A 29 8.24 6.56 -4.93
C GLY A 29 8.07 6.26 -6.41
N ALA A 30 9.11 5.85 -7.17
CA ALA A 30 8.95 5.36 -8.53
C ALA A 30 8.34 3.96 -8.50
N THR A 31 7.12 3.80 -9.02
CA THR A 31 6.41 2.51 -8.93
C THR A 31 6.24 1.81 -10.27
N ARG A 32 6.33 2.54 -11.38
CA ARG A 32 6.19 1.99 -12.73
C ARG A 32 7.55 1.72 -13.36
N SER A 33 7.64 0.70 -14.19
CA SER A 33 8.92 0.30 -14.82
C SER A 33 9.61 1.41 -15.62
N ASN A 34 8.83 2.27 -16.31
CA ASN A 34 9.38 3.41 -17.03
C ASN A 34 9.88 4.52 -16.09
N GLU A 35 9.19 4.78 -14.97
CA GLU A 35 9.64 5.71 -13.95
C GLU A 35 10.95 5.25 -13.31
N ILE A 36 11.04 3.95 -13.00
CA ILE A 36 12.22 3.32 -12.41
C ILE A 36 13.40 3.41 -13.38
N SER A 37 13.20 2.98 -14.64
CA SER A 37 14.27 2.99 -15.65
C SER A 37 14.80 4.39 -15.93
N THR A 38 13.91 5.39 -16.03
CA THR A 38 14.30 6.80 -16.18
C THR A 38 15.10 7.30 -14.98
N LYS A 39 14.69 6.92 -13.76
CA LYS A 39 15.34 7.41 -12.54
C LYS A 39 16.74 6.86 -12.32
N ILE A 40 17.01 5.64 -12.82
CA ILE A 40 18.33 4.99 -12.70
C ILE A 40 19.18 5.12 -13.97
N ASP A 41 18.67 5.84 -14.99
CA ASP A 41 19.32 6.02 -16.31
C ASP A 41 19.71 4.68 -16.98
N GLU A 42 18.77 3.72 -16.99
CA GLU A 42 18.99 2.39 -17.56
C GLU A 42 17.96 2.10 -18.66
N GLU A 43 18.35 1.26 -19.65
CA GLU A 43 17.43 0.83 -20.70
C GLU A 43 16.21 0.09 -20.12
N PRO A 44 14.96 0.41 -20.55
CA PRO A 44 13.72 -0.16 -19.98
C PRO A 44 13.66 -1.68 -20.00
N ALA A 45 14.12 -2.33 -21.08
CA ALA A 45 14.11 -3.79 -21.19
C ALA A 45 15.07 -4.45 -20.19
N LYS A 46 16.27 -3.86 -20.01
CA LYS A 46 17.26 -4.32 -19.03
C LYS A 46 16.79 -4.08 -17.61
N CYS A 47 16.21 -2.90 -17.33
CA CYS A 47 15.61 -2.58 -16.04
C CYS A 47 14.51 -3.59 -15.65
N LEU A 48 13.59 -3.94 -16.58
CA LEU A 48 12.56 -4.95 -16.34
C LEU A 48 13.12 -6.33 -16.00
N LYS A 49 14.25 -6.73 -16.61
CA LYS A 49 14.92 -7.98 -16.28
C LYS A 49 15.40 -8.00 -14.82
N TYR A 50 16.02 -6.92 -14.36
CA TYR A 50 16.47 -6.80 -12.97
C TYR A 50 15.31 -6.74 -11.99
N ILE A 51 14.23 -5.99 -12.31
CA ILE A 51 13.00 -5.95 -11.50
C ILE A 51 12.41 -7.36 -11.35
N LYS A 52 12.39 -8.16 -12.44
CA LYS A 52 11.89 -9.53 -12.40
C LYS A 52 12.69 -10.39 -11.43
N ILE A 53 14.01 -10.32 -11.47
CA ILE A 53 14.90 -11.05 -10.56
C ILE A 53 14.62 -10.63 -9.10
N LEU A 54 14.49 -9.33 -8.81
CA LEU A 54 14.15 -8.85 -7.48
C LEU A 54 12.77 -9.34 -6.99
N CYS A 55 11.81 -9.51 -7.91
CA CYS A 55 10.52 -10.13 -7.59
C CYS A 55 10.65 -11.63 -7.31
N GLU A 56 11.48 -12.36 -8.08
CA GLU A 56 11.75 -13.78 -7.86
C GLU A 56 12.48 -14.03 -6.52
N LEU A 57 13.34 -13.10 -6.10
CA LEU A 57 13.99 -13.10 -4.78
C LEU A 57 13.06 -12.65 -3.63
N GLY A 58 11.83 -12.22 -3.93
CA GLY A 58 10.88 -11.74 -2.93
C GLY A 58 11.21 -10.36 -2.32
N ILE A 59 12.23 -9.67 -2.85
CA ILE A 59 12.60 -8.31 -2.39
C ILE A 59 11.58 -7.29 -2.89
N LEU A 60 11.12 -7.44 -4.13
CA LEU A 60 10.04 -6.64 -4.70
C LEU A 60 8.79 -7.49 -4.90
N TYR A 61 7.64 -6.83 -4.84
CA TYR A 61 6.39 -7.39 -5.33
C TYR A 61 5.92 -6.66 -6.58
N LYS A 62 5.17 -7.39 -7.39
CA LYS A 62 4.46 -6.86 -8.55
C LYS A 62 2.98 -6.81 -8.23
N GLU A 63 2.34 -5.68 -8.49
CA GLU A 63 0.92 -5.48 -8.27
C GLU A 63 0.22 -4.97 -9.54
N VAL A 64 -1.00 -5.45 -9.76
CA VAL A 64 -1.90 -4.96 -10.81
C VAL A 64 -3.23 -4.57 -10.18
N PRO A 65 -3.99 -3.63 -10.77
CA PRO A 65 -5.29 -3.25 -10.22
C PRO A 65 -6.19 -4.48 -10.06
N PHE A 66 -6.94 -4.53 -8.97
CA PHE A 66 -7.90 -5.60 -8.71
C PHE A 66 -8.81 -5.83 -9.93
N GLY A 67 -8.94 -7.09 -10.36
CA GLY A 67 -9.70 -7.49 -11.54
C GLY A 67 -8.96 -7.40 -12.87
N GLU A 68 -7.76 -6.80 -12.93
CA GLU A 68 -6.93 -6.75 -14.13
C GLU A 68 -6.12 -8.03 -14.33
N LYS A 69 -5.70 -8.28 -15.57
CA LYS A 69 -4.80 -9.39 -15.89
C LYS A 69 -3.37 -9.09 -15.41
N GLN A 70 -2.61 -10.13 -15.06
CA GLN A 70 -1.19 -10.02 -14.65
C GLN A 70 -0.28 -9.38 -15.71
N THR A 71 -0.74 -9.26 -16.94
CA THR A 71 -0.05 -8.58 -18.06
C THR A 71 -0.47 -7.12 -18.23
N SER A 72 -1.25 -6.57 -17.31
CA SER A 72 -1.74 -5.18 -17.40
C SER A 72 -0.59 -4.18 -17.47
N ARG A 73 -0.75 -3.16 -18.33
CA ARG A 73 0.17 -2.02 -18.43
C ARG A 73 0.08 -1.08 -17.21
N LYS A 74 -0.93 -1.27 -16.36
CA LYS A 74 -1.10 -0.52 -15.11
C LYS A 74 -0.28 -1.12 -13.96
N THR A 75 0.61 -2.09 -14.25
CA THR A 75 1.47 -2.72 -13.25
C THR A 75 2.31 -1.71 -12.48
N ILE A 76 2.38 -1.89 -11.17
CA ILE A 76 3.29 -1.19 -10.26
C ILE A 76 4.18 -2.20 -9.53
N TYR A 77 5.28 -1.71 -8.99
CA TYR A 77 6.25 -2.47 -8.20
C TYR A 77 6.44 -1.81 -6.84
N GLY A 78 6.57 -2.62 -5.81
CA GLY A 78 6.83 -2.15 -4.45
C GLY A 78 7.87 -3.03 -3.75
N ILE A 79 8.37 -2.56 -2.62
CA ILE A 79 9.32 -3.31 -1.78
C ILE A 79 8.51 -4.15 -0.80
N SER A 80 8.78 -5.47 -0.78
CA SER A 80 8.03 -6.44 0.03
C SER A 80 8.27 -6.28 1.53
N ASP A 81 9.50 -5.99 1.91
CA ASP A 81 9.92 -5.86 3.31
C ASP A 81 9.96 -4.38 3.75
N PHE A 82 9.25 -4.07 4.84
CA PHE A 82 9.18 -2.69 5.35
C PHE A 82 10.48 -2.20 5.95
N MET A 83 11.33 -3.08 6.51
CA MET A 83 12.66 -2.67 6.99
C MET A 83 13.54 -2.25 5.80
N PHE A 84 13.57 -3.03 4.71
CA PHE A 84 14.24 -2.65 3.47
C PHE A 84 13.73 -1.32 2.93
N ARG A 85 12.40 -1.15 2.88
CA ARG A 85 11.78 0.09 2.43
C ARG A 85 12.17 1.29 3.30
N PHE A 86 12.14 1.16 4.63
CA PHE A 86 12.58 2.19 5.56
C PHE A 86 14.05 2.52 5.35
N TRP A 87 14.87 1.49 5.28
CA TRP A 87 16.31 1.62 5.15
C TRP A 87 16.71 2.33 3.87
N TYR A 88 16.20 1.92 2.70
CA TYR A 88 16.50 2.58 1.43
C TYR A 88 15.96 4.01 1.38
N ARG A 89 14.77 4.26 1.91
CA ARG A 89 14.15 5.58 1.88
C ARG A 89 14.85 6.59 2.78
N TYR A 90 15.29 6.19 3.97
CA TYR A 90 15.73 7.11 5.02
C TYR A 90 17.17 6.94 5.45
N VAL A 91 17.71 5.73 5.46
CA VAL A 91 19.07 5.45 5.91
C VAL A 91 20.05 5.53 4.75
N PHE A 92 19.81 4.78 3.69
CA PHE A 92 20.71 4.72 2.55
C PHE A 92 20.91 6.07 1.87
N THR A 93 19.84 6.78 1.57
CA THR A 93 19.87 8.12 0.95
C THR A 93 20.53 9.20 1.81
N ASN A 94 20.69 8.96 3.11
CA ASN A 94 21.29 9.91 4.06
C ASN A 94 22.59 9.39 4.68
N ARG A 95 23.17 8.32 4.13
CA ARG A 95 24.31 7.61 4.71
C ARG A 95 25.46 8.55 5.07
N SER A 96 25.92 9.40 4.16
CA SER A 96 27.01 10.34 4.39
C SER A 96 26.74 11.31 5.55
N LEU A 97 25.49 11.78 5.69
CA LEU A 97 25.09 12.66 6.79
C LEU A 97 25.02 11.90 8.12
N ILE A 98 24.60 10.64 8.09
CA ILE A 98 24.57 9.79 9.29
C ILE A 98 26.01 9.53 9.79
N GLU A 99 26.94 9.26 8.88
CA GLU A 99 28.37 9.03 9.19
C GLU A 99 29.04 10.27 9.81
N THR A 100 28.54 11.46 9.51
CA THR A 100 29.01 12.73 10.13
C THR A 100 28.33 13.08 11.46
N GLY A 101 27.43 12.22 11.97
CA GLY A 101 26.73 12.45 13.23
C GLY A 101 25.48 13.31 13.15
N ALA A 102 24.91 13.51 11.95
CA ALA A 102 23.74 14.37 11.73
C ALA A 102 22.37 13.66 11.91
N GLN A 103 22.30 12.56 12.69
CA GLN A 103 21.10 11.72 12.84
C GLN A 103 19.87 12.52 13.30
N ASP A 104 20.03 13.42 14.28
CA ASP A 104 18.91 14.21 14.80
C ASP A 104 18.34 15.18 13.75
N ALA A 105 19.21 15.75 12.92
CA ALA A 105 18.78 16.63 11.84
C ALA A 105 18.02 15.85 10.76
N ILE A 106 18.46 14.63 10.44
CA ILE A 106 17.79 13.74 9.49
C ILE A 106 16.42 13.33 10.05
N LEU A 107 16.36 12.92 11.31
CA LEU A 107 15.10 12.55 11.96
C LEU A 107 14.08 13.69 11.86
N LYS A 108 14.46 14.90 12.27
CA LYS A 108 13.55 16.07 12.31
C LYS A 108 13.17 16.60 10.94
N LYS A 109 14.14 16.66 10.00
CA LYS A 109 13.94 17.36 8.71
C LYS A 109 13.54 16.46 7.55
N ARG A 110 13.81 15.15 7.62
CA ARG A 110 13.57 14.22 6.51
C ARG A 110 12.63 13.07 6.86
N ILE A 111 12.73 12.49 8.07
CA ILE A 111 11.90 11.35 8.47
C ILE A 111 10.54 11.84 8.98
N GLN A 112 10.51 12.66 10.02
CA GLN A 112 9.26 13.11 10.65
C GLN A 112 8.25 13.72 9.67
N PRO A 113 8.63 14.61 8.72
CA PRO A 113 7.66 15.19 7.79
C PRO A 113 7.01 14.21 6.83
N THR A 114 7.66 13.07 6.53
CA THR A 114 7.18 12.06 5.56
C THR A 114 6.83 10.73 6.21
N TYR A 115 6.94 10.63 7.53
CA TYR A 115 6.70 9.38 8.26
C TYR A 115 5.25 8.93 8.22
N SER A 116 4.31 9.89 8.23
CA SER A 116 2.89 9.57 8.11
C SER A 116 2.56 8.89 6.77
N ASP A 117 3.13 9.39 5.67
CA ASP A 117 2.95 8.80 4.34
C ASP A 117 3.57 7.41 4.25
N TYR A 118 4.75 7.24 4.87
CA TYR A 118 5.38 5.92 4.96
C TYR A 118 4.49 4.94 5.73
N MET A 119 3.95 5.36 6.87
CA MET A 119 3.08 4.55 7.72
C MET A 119 1.72 4.27 7.07
N GLY A 120 1.23 5.13 6.19
CA GLY A 120 0.00 4.90 5.43
C GLY A 120 0.05 3.56 4.69
N LEU A 121 1.12 3.32 3.93
CA LEU A 121 1.30 2.07 3.19
C LEU A 121 1.55 0.85 4.10
N VAL A 122 2.21 1.05 5.24
CA VAL A 122 2.35 -0.01 6.25
C VAL A 122 0.97 -0.37 6.83
N PHE A 123 0.16 0.64 7.10
CA PHE A 123 -1.18 0.46 7.65
C PHE A 123 -2.12 -0.24 6.67
N GLU A 124 -2.09 0.10 5.37
CA GLU A 124 -2.84 -0.61 4.33
C GLU A 124 -2.53 -2.12 4.33
N LYS A 125 -1.25 -2.49 4.47
CA LYS A 125 -0.85 -3.90 4.56
C LYS A 125 -1.37 -4.56 5.84
N ILE A 126 -1.28 -3.88 6.99
CA ILE A 126 -1.82 -4.37 8.26
C ILE A 126 -3.34 -4.58 8.15
N CYS A 127 -4.07 -3.64 7.54
CA CYS A 127 -5.52 -3.76 7.32
C CYS A 127 -5.85 -4.94 6.39
N SER A 128 -5.07 -5.15 5.34
CA SER A 128 -5.22 -6.29 4.45
C SER A 128 -5.00 -7.62 5.18
N ASP A 129 -3.96 -7.72 6.03
CA ASP A 129 -3.68 -8.91 6.83
C ASP A 129 -4.79 -9.17 7.87
N TYR A 130 -5.32 -8.10 8.47
CA TYR A 130 -6.49 -8.18 9.34
C TYR A 130 -7.69 -8.79 8.62
N LEU A 131 -8.03 -8.29 7.42
CA LEU A 131 -9.14 -8.84 6.63
C LEU A 131 -8.92 -10.31 6.25
N MET A 132 -7.70 -10.69 5.88
CA MET A 132 -7.35 -12.07 5.59
C MET A 132 -7.60 -12.97 6.81
N LEU A 133 -7.21 -12.54 8.00
CA LEU A 133 -7.43 -13.28 9.23
C LEU A 133 -8.92 -13.37 9.57
N GLN A 134 -9.68 -12.28 9.44
CA GLN A 134 -11.13 -12.28 9.67
C GLN A 134 -11.86 -13.15 8.64
N ASN A 135 -11.40 -13.18 7.40
CA ASN A 135 -11.92 -14.08 6.36
C ASN A 135 -11.73 -15.57 6.72
N ILE A 136 -10.54 -15.95 7.19
CA ILE A 136 -10.24 -17.32 7.66
C ILE A 136 -11.13 -17.72 8.85
N ARG A 137 -11.44 -16.76 9.73
CA ARG A 137 -12.30 -16.98 10.92
C ARG A 137 -13.80 -16.97 10.60
N GLY A 138 -14.20 -16.60 9.39
CA GLY A 138 -15.60 -16.48 8.99
C GLY A 138 -16.34 -15.29 9.65
N ASN A 139 -15.61 -14.26 10.06
CA ASN A 139 -16.16 -13.09 10.75
C ASN A 139 -16.58 -11.95 9.78
N LEU A 140 -16.48 -12.18 8.47
CA LEU A 140 -16.84 -11.20 7.45
C LEU A 140 -18.16 -11.57 6.77
N PRO A 141 -18.89 -10.62 6.21
CA PRO A 141 -20.17 -10.89 5.53
C PRO A 141 -20.04 -11.71 4.24
N ILE A 142 -18.83 -11.84 3.71
CA ILE A 142 -18.48 -12.67 2.54
C ILE A 142 -17.23 -13.49 2.83
N LEU A 143 -17.13 -14.66 2.18
CA LEU A 143 -15.90 -15.46 2.17
C LEU A 143 -15.13 -15.18 0.88
N PHE A 144 -14.31 -14.16 0.87
CA PHE A 144 -13.62 -13.73 -0.33
C PHE A 144 -12.49 -14.69 -0.73
N THR A 145 -12.30 -14.83 -2.04
CA THR A 145 -11.23 -15.62 -2.66
C THR A 145 -10.14 -14.75 -3.28
N LYS A 146 -10.43 -13.46 -3.46
CA LYS A 146 -9.51 -12.47 -4.03
C LYS A 146 -9.53 -11.21 -3.20
N ILE A 147 -8.34 -10.66 -2.98
CA ILE A 147 -8.12 -9.39 -2.31
C ILE A 147 -7.00 -8.64 -3.03
N GLY A 148 -7.07 -7.33 -3.10
CA GLY A 148 -6.04 -6.49 -3.69
C GLY A 148 -6.46 -5.03 -3.72
N ARG A 149 -5.60 -4.17 -4.24
CA ARG A 149 -5.81 -2.74 -4.42
C ARG A 149 -6.38 -2.44 -5.79
N TRP A 150 -7.17 -1.41 -5.94
CA TRP A 150 -7.64 -0.97 -7.23
C TRP A 150 -7.26 0.49 -7.49
N TRP A 151 -6.82 0.77 -8.71
CA TRP A 151 -6.61 2.11 -9.21
C TRP A 151 -6.99 2.20 -10.69
N GLY A 152 -7.55 3.34 -11.07
CA GLY A 152 -8.03 3.57 -12.42
C GLY A 152 -8.53 5.00 -12.60
N SER A 153 -9.09 5.27 -13.79
CA SER A 153 -9.73 6.55 -14.06
C SER A 153 -11.22 6.42 -13.79
N ASP A 154 -11.76 7.35 -13.03
CA ASP A 154 -13.20 7.55 -12.97
C ASP A 154 -13.68 8.19 -14.29
N SER A 155 -14.57 7.51 -14.98
CA SER A 155 -15.10 7.98 -16.26
C SER A 155 -16.01 9.21 -16.14
N ALA A 156 -16.56 9.48 -14.96
CA ALA A 156 -17.48 10.60 -14.73
C ALA A 156 -16.72 11.89 -14.39
N SER A 157 -15.69 11.80 -13.53
CA SER A 157 -14.90 12.96 -13.09
C SER A 157 -13.61 13.17 -13.88
N HIS A 158 -13.24 12.24 -14.77
CA HIS A 158 -11.95 12.19 -15.47
C HIS A 158 -10.72 12.25 -14.53
N SER A 159 -10.91 11.95 -13.25
CA SER A 159 -9.86 11.93 -12.24
C SER A 159 -9.32 10.52 -12.01
N GLN A 160 -8.11 10.42 -11.45
CA GLN A 160 -7.59 9.16 -10.96
C GLN A 160 -8.29 8.82 -9.65
N ALA A 161 -8.76 7.58 -9.54
CA ALA A 161 -9.36 7.05 -8.34
C ALA A 161 -8.62 5.80 -7.88
N GLU A 162 -8.58 5.60 -6.58
CA GLU A 162 -7.91 4.49 -5.93
C GLU A 162 -8.73 4.00 -4.75
N ILE A 163 -8.78 2.68 -4.58
CA ILE A 163 -9.37 1.99 -3.43
C ILE A 163 -8.26 1.17 -2.78
N ASP A 164 -8.01 1.39 -1.51
CA ASP A 164 -6.89 0.80 -0.79
C ASP A 164 -6.98 -0.72 -0.73
N ILE A 165 -8.19 -1.26 -0.47
CA ILE A 165 -8.43 -2.71 -0.48
C ILE A 165 -9.80 -3.00 -1.11
N VAL A 166 -9.81 -3.93 -2.04
CA VAL A 166 -11.01 -4.55 -2.63
C VAL A 166 -10.92 -6.05 -2.42
N ALA A 167 -11.99 -6.65 -1.90
CA ALA A 167 -12.11 -8.10 -1.83
C ALA A 167 -13.48 -8.53 -2.35
N ASN A 168 -13.62 -9.73 -2.93
CA ASN A 168 -14.89 -10.19 -3.47
C ASN A 168 -15.15 -11.69 -3.33
N GLU A 169 -16.45 -12.01 -3.25
CA GLU A 169 -17.02 -13.32 -3.48
C GLU A 169 -18.10 -13.20 -4.58
N GLY A 170 -17.79 -13.70 -5.78
CA GLY A 170 -18.69 -13.53 -6.92
C GLY A 170 -18.92 -12.04 -7.27
N LYS A 171 -20.15 -11.54 -7.03
CA LYS A 171 -20.55 -10.15 -7.25
C LYS A 171 -20.76 -9.35 -5.96
N ASP A 172 -20.42 -9.92 -4.83
CA ASP A 172 -20.45 -9.29 -3.52
C ASP A 172 -19.05 -8.78 -3.17
N TYR A 173 -18.96 -7.55 -2.67
CA TYR A 173 -17.68 -6.84 -2.50
C TYR A 173 -17.52 -6.26 -1.11
N LEU A 174 -16.29 -6.37 -0.58
CA LEU A 174 -15.77 -5.50 0.47
C LEU A 174 -14.91 -4.42 -0.20
N ILE A 175 -15.20 -3.16 0.09
CA ILE A 175 -14.49 -1.99 -0.42
C ILE A 175 -14.00 -1.18 0.76
N CYS A 176 -12.68 -1.00 0.86
CA CYS A 176 -12.08 -0.52 2.09
C CYS A 176 -11.22 0.73 1.83
N GLU A 177 -11.24 1.63 2.80
CA GLU A 177 -10.37 2.80 2.88
C GLU A 177 -9.57 2.76 4.18
N CYS A 178 -8.26 2.97 4.10
CA CYS A 178 -7.33 2.90 5.22
C CYS A 178 -6.73 4.28 5.51
N LYS A 179 -6.89 4.80 6.71
CA LYS A 179 -6.39 6.15 7.06
C LYS A 179 -5.48 6.12 8.29
N TRP A 180 -4.19 6.35 8.04
CA TRP A 180 -3.18 6.57 9.06
C TRP A 180 -3.00 8.06 9.32
N ARG A 181 -3.94 8.67 10.07
CA ARG A 181 -3.89 10.09 10.43
C ARG A 181 -4.32 10.28 11.89
N ASN A 182 -4.01 11.45 12.46
CA ASN A 182 -4.32 11.74 13.86
C ASN A 182 -5.76 12.17 14.07
N GLU A 183 -6.44 12.62 13.02
CA GLU A 183 -7.83 13.05 13.05
C GLU A 183 -8.76 11.84 12.92
N LYS A 184 -9.90 11.88 13.63
CA LYS A 184 -10.98 10.91 13.47
C LYS A 184 -11.56 10.95 12.05
N LEU A 185 -12.00 9.81 11.53
CA LEU A 185 -12.66 9.76 10.23
C LEU A 185 -14.09 10.31 10.35
N ASP A 186 -14.45 11.14 9.39
CA ASP A 186 -15.77 11.74 9.25
C ASP A 186 -16.55 11.16 8.05
N LEU A 187 -17.80 11.60 7.88
CA LEU A 187 -18.69 11.12 6.81
C LEU A 187 -18.16 11.43 5.39
N SER A 188 -17.27 12.40 5.21
CA SER A 188 -16.72 12.72 3.91
C SER A 188 -15.87 11.58 3.35
N VAL A 189 -15.16 10.85 4.25
CA VAL A 189 -14.37 9.68 3.87
C VAL A 189 -15.26 8.54 3.39
N LEU A 190 -16.34 8.25 4.11
CA LEU A 190 -17.32 7.24 3.70
C LEU A 190 -17.98 7.59 2.36
N LYS A 191 -18.38 8.85 2.18
CA LYS A 191 -18.95 9.34 0.93
C LYS A 191 -17.97 9.18 -0.23
N GLY A 192 -16.71 9.61 -0.05
CA GLY A 192 -15.67 9.44 -1.05
C GLY A 192 -15.41 7.97 -1.40
N LEU A 193 -15.46 7.06 -0.42
CA LEU A 193 -15.32 5.63 -0.66
C LEU A 193 -16.49 5.08 -1.49
N LYS A 194 -17.73 5.49 -1.21
CA LYS A 194 -18.93 5.12 -1.99
C LYS A 194 -18.82 5.61 -3.46
N GLU A 195 -18.34 6.84 -3.68
CA GLU A 195 -18.10 7.41 -5.01
C GLU A 195 -17.00 6.63 -5.78
N LYS A 196 -15.90 6.28 -5.12
CA LYS A 196 -14.83 5.44 -5.71
C LYS A 196 -15.35 4.04 -6.08
N ALA A 197 -16.20 3.46 -5.25
CA ALA A 197 -16.82 2.16 -5.51
C ALA A 197 -17.70 2.19 -6.78
N ASP A 198 -18.42 3.28 -7.01
CA ASP A 198 -19.23 3.47 -8.22
C ASP A 198 -18.38 3.65 -9.48
N ALA A 199 -17.22 4.30 -9.36
CA ALA A 199 -16.23 4.40 -10.42
C ALA A 199 -15.56 3.04 -10.73
N PHE A 200 -15.30 2.23 -9.70
CA PHE A 200 -14.69 0.91 -9.84
C PHE A 200 -15.61 -0.06 -10.59
N MET A 201 -16.86 -0.21 -10.16
CA MET A 201 -17.77 -1.21 -10.74
C MET A 201 -19.24 -0.83 -10.59
N LYS A 202 -19.93 -0.70 -11.73
CA LYS A 202 -21.36 -0.36 -11.79
C LYS A 202 -22.30 -1.55 -11.53
N LYS A 203 -21.86 -2.80 -11.76
CA LYS A 203 -22.68 -4.02 -11.63
C LYS A 203 -22.16 -4.89 -10.49
N ARG A 204 -22.70 -4.68 -9.29
CA ARG A 204 -22.45 -5.45 -8.10
C ARG A 204 -23.79 -5.79 -7.42
N ASN A 205 -23.82 -6.85 -6.61
CA ASN A 205 -25.00 -7.19 -5.81
C ASN A 205 -24.94 -6.44 -4.47
N ASN A 206 -24.20 -6.98 -3.50
CA ASN A 206 -24.00 -6.35 -2.20
C ASN A 206 -22.61 -5.70 -2.14
N THR A 207 -22.51 -4.62 -1.37
CA THR A 207 -21.23 -3.94 -1.13
C THR A 207 -21.17 -3.54 0.32
N TRP A 208 -20.14 -4.01 1.00
CA TRP A 208 -19.79 -3.55 2.35
C TRP A 208 -18.63 -2.59 2.28
N TYR A 209 -18.76 -1.48 2.98
CA TYR A 209 -17.76 -0.42 3.08
C TYR A 209 -17.02 -0.56 4.40
N VAL A 210 -15.73 -0.82 4.36
CA VAL A 210 -14.91 -0.98 5.55
C VAL A 210 -14.01 0.23 5.69
N LEU A 211 -14.13 0.95 6.81
CA LEU A 211 -13.25 2.06 7.14
C LEU A 211 -12.25 1.63 8.20
N PHE A 212 -10.97 1.71 7.87
CA PHE A 212 -9.88 1.50 8.81
C PHE A 212 -9.32 2.83 9.28
N SER A 213 -9.24 3.03 10.59
CA SER A 213 -8.76 4.28 11.18
C SER A 213 -7.74 4.06 12.28
N LYS A 214 -6.62 4.80 12.20
CA LYS A 214 -5.67 4.88 13.31
C LYS A 214 -6.30 5.51 14.56
N SER A 215 -7.12 6.55 14.40
CA SER A 215 -7.58 7.44 15.47
C SER A 215 -9.09 7.34 15.74
N GLY A 216 -9.75 6.33 15.16
CA GLY A 216 -11.19 6.09 15.34
C GLY A 216 -12.06 6.99 14.46
N PHE A 217 -13.31 7.12 14.85
CA PHE A 217 -14.39 7.68 14.05
C PHE A 217 -15.11 8.80 14.79
N THR A 218 -15.71 9.73 14.05
CA THR A 218 -16.62 10.72 14.63
C THR A 218 -17.96 10.06 14.98
N ASP A 219 -18.72 10.67 15.89
CA ASP A 219 -20.04 10.16 16.27
C ASP A 219 -20.98 10.05 15.06
N ALA A 220 -20.86 10.96 14.09
CA ALA A 220 -21.63 10.91 12.85
C ALA A 220 -21.37 9.64 12.02
N VAL A 221 -20.12 9.20 11.87
CA VAL A 221 -19.77 7.95 11.19
C VAL A 221 -20.24 6.74 11.99
N THR A 222 -20.06 6.78 13.31
CA THR A 222 -20.50 5.69 14.20
C THR A 222 -22.01 5.50 14.14
N ASN A 223 -22.79 6.59 14.19
CA ASN A 223 -24.24 6.53 14.06
C ASN A 223 -24.69 6.02 12.68
N GLU A 224 -24.00 6.43 11.60
CA GLU A 224 -24.30 5.91 10.26
C GLU A 224 -24.08 4.39 10.19
N ALA A 225 -22.96 3.89 10.74
CA ALA A 225 -22.67 2.45 10.78
C ALA A 225 -23.65 1.65 11.67
N GLN A 226 -24.22 2.26 12.70
CA GLN A 226 -25.27 1.62 13.52
C GLN A 226 -26.60 1.46 12.78
N ASN A 227 -26.85 2.28 11.77
CA ASN A 227 -28.07 2.28 10.97
C ASN A 227 -27.93 1.57 9.61
N ASP A 228 -26.71 1.18 9.21
CA ASP A 228 -26.42 0.53 7.94
C ASP A 228 -25.44 -0.64 8.14
N ASP A 229 -25.93 -1.87 8.16
CA ASP A 229 -25.15 -3.11 8.34
C ASP A 229 -24.11 -3.33 7.22
N HIS A 230 -24.12 -2.51 6.16
CA HIS A 230 -23.12 -2.53 5.12
C HIS A 230 -21.90 -1.64 5.42
N ILE A 231 -21.86 -0.99 6.57
CA ILE A 231 -20.72 -0.16 7.00
C ILE A 231 -20.02 -0.83 8.18
N ILE A 232 -18.77 -1.15 8.00
CA ILE A 232 -17.92 -1.80 9.00
C ILE A 232 -16.83 -0.82 9.42
N LEU A 233 -16.72 -0.57 10.70
CA LEU A 233 -15.70 0.32 11.28
C LEU A 233 -14.67 -0.54 12.02
N VAL A 234 -13.39 -0.30 11.72
CA VAL A 234 -12.26 -1.01 12.35
C VAL A 234 -11.22 0.03 12.76
N ASP A 235 -10.97 0.15 14.03
CA ASP A 235 -9.93 1.02 14.54
C ASP A 235 -8.63 0.24 14.87
N LEU A 236 -7.60 0.97 15.30
CA LEU A 236 -6.32 0.37 15.66
C LEU A 236 -6.45 -0.56 16.88
N HIS A 237 -7.37 -0.28 17.80
CA HIS A 237 -7.62 -1.12 18.98
C HIS A 237 -8.21 -2.48 18.56
N ASP A 238 -9.12 -2.51 17.58
CA ASP A 238 -9.71 -3.74 17.03
C ASP A 238 -8.62 -4.61 16.37
N ILE A 239 -7.69 -3.97 15.65
CA ILE A 239 -6.59 -4.66 14.98
C ILE A 239 -5.61 -5.28 15.98
N ILE A 240 -5.25 -4.55 17.05
CA ILE A 240 -4.25 -4.99 18.04
C ILE A 240 -4.82 -6.07 18.97
N ASN A 241 -6.10 -5.97 19.34
CA ASN A 241 -6.74 -6.87 20.30
C ASN A 241 -7.44 -8.06 19.62
N LEU A 242 -6.97 -8.50 18.48
CA LEU A 242 -7.41 -9.71 17.81
C LEU A 242 -7.33 -10.93 18.77
N LYS A 243 -8.46 -11.32 19.31
CA LYS A 243 -8.60 -12.57 20.06
C LYS A 243 -8.83 -13.75 19.13
#